data_62f6a52a30efd94aa99330c75c3fda6c
#
_entry.id   62f6a52a30efd94aa99330c75c3fda6c
#
_cell.length_a   1.000
_cell.length_b   1.000
_cell.length_c   1.000
_cell.angle_alpha   90.00
_cell.angle_beta   90.00
_cell.angle_gamma   90.00
#
_symmetry.space_group_name_H-M   'P 1'
#
loop_
_entity.id
_entity.type
_entity.pdbx_description
1 polymer ?
#
loop_
_entity_poly.entity_id
_entity_poly.type
_entity_poly.pdbx_seq_one_letter_code
_entity_poly.pdbx_strand_id
1 'polypeptide(L)'
;MKPISLACGSLRYGITCHFLWYLPKWQDAEQFGYPLGVQTQISAEYSADPRVTEIEAILRKCVHCGMCLATCPTYQLLGDELDSPRGRIYQIKQVVEGHAPTVDTLRHLDRCLTCRNCETTCPSGVQYGHLIDNGRALVEERVSRGLFFRIKRGLLLTLLPHRSRIQPLVRLGQAVRGVMPQVIARSIPTAVDPGPWPEPQHGNRMLVLDGCVQPALTPMTNAAAARVLDACGVSLVSVQRAGCCGAVKFHLNQQDDALDQMRQNIDAWWPEIEKGAMGVLATASGCGVMLKDYGHALASDPVYADKAKRLSEMTMDTVEAVRSALDNLDENRLATVRSSAAAAGPIAFHPPCTLQHGQRLAGVTEGLLRRLGYTLTKVENSNLCCGSAGTYSIFQPEISGRLQSNKVAALESGNPSIIATANIGCQLHIGQGVAQSSDVPVVHWIELIDRALAGEAAGGEAGR
;
A
#
# COMPACT_ATOMS: atom_id res chain seq x y z
N MET A 1 -18.68 23.31 26.93
CA MET A 1 -17.40 23.19 26.18
C MET A 1 -16.55 24.39 26.52
N LYS A 2 -15.39 24.19 27.19
CA LYS A 2 -14.51 25.27 27.61
C LYS A 2 -13.58 25.65 26.43
N PRO A 3 -13.27 26.93 26.20
CA PRO A 3 -12.35 27.36 25.16
C PRO A 3 -10.90 27.04 25.56
N ILE A 4 -10.14 26.45 24.62
CA ILE A 4 -8.69 26.25 24.74
C ILE A 4 -8.03 27.57 24.40
N SER A 5 -7.36 28.19 25.38
CA SER A 5 -6.51 29.37 25.14
C SER A 5 -5.15 28.93 24.65
N LEU A 6 -4.80 29.26 23.40
CA LEU A 6 -3.45 29.19 22.88
C LEU A 6 -2.75 30.52 23.15
N ALA A 7 -1.73 30.49 24.02
CA ALA A 7 -0.87 31.63 24.27
C ALA A 7 0.07 31.89 23.07
N CYS A 8 -0.04 33.04 22.44
CA CYS A 8 0.82 33.49 21.38
C CYS A 8 2.02 34.21 22.01
N GLY A 9 3.23 33.63 21.93
CA GLY A 9 4.47 34.25 22.36
C GLY A 9 4.88 35.41 21.47
N SER A 10 5.31 36.52 22.07
CA SER A 10 5.66 37.74 21.40
C SER A 10 6.87 37.61 20.48
N LEU A 11 6.67 37.75 19.17
CA LEU A 11 7.74 38.05 18.22
C LEU A 11 7.81 39.55 17.96
N ARG A 12 9.00 40.14 18.15
CA ARG A 12 9.30 41.54 17.91
C ARG A 12 9.32 41.85 16.41
N TYR A 13 8.19 42.10 15.81
CA TYR A 13 7.99 42.92 14.62
C TYR A 13 6.48 43.14 14.53
N GLY A 14 6.06 44.43 14.62
CA GLY A 14 4.66 44.83 14.72
C GLY A 14 3.84 44.59 13.46
N ILE A 15 3.44 43.36 13.24
CA ILE A 15 2.38 42.99 12.30
C ILE A 15 1.25 42.44 13.16
N THR A 16 0.23 43.27 13.37
CA THR A 16 -0.98 42.92 14.07
C THR A 16 -1.74 41.84 13.31
N CYS A 17 -1.89 40.65 13.94
CA CYS A 17 -2.75 39.58 13.46
C CYS A 17 -4.24 40.01 13.41
N HIS A 18 -4.63 40.74 12.39
CA HIS A 18 -6.05 41.08 12.12
C HIS A 18 -6.72 40.16 11.08
N PHE A 19 -6.06 39.06 10.66
CA PHE A 19 -6.56 38.19 9.55
C PHE A 19 -7.37 36.97 9.99
N LEU A 20 -7.62 36.76 11.30
CA LEU A 20 -8.27 35.51 11.78
C LEU A 20 -9.78 35.64 12.09
N TRP A 21 -10.43 36.75 11.77
CA TRP A 21 -11.84 36.96 12.11
C TRP A 21 -12.82 36.91 10.94
N TYR A 22 -12.40 36.56 9.73
CA TYR A 22 -13.27 36.48 8.55
C TYR A 22 -13.21 35.14 7.81
N LEU A 23 -13.05 34.02 8.54
CA LEU A 23 -13.43 32.73 7.97
C LEU A 23 -14.89 32.48 8.37
N PRO A 24 -15.87 32.54 7.45
CA PRO A 24 -17.23 32.10 7.74
C PRO A 24 -17.16 30.66 8.27
N LYS A 25 -17.86 30.37 9.36
CA LYS A 25 -18.00 28.99 9.82
C LYS A 25 -18.58 28.20 8.65
N TRP A 26 -17.92 27.15 8.26
CA TRP A 26 -18.34 26.28 7.14
C TRP A 26 -19.77 25.74 7.32
N GLN A 27 -20.29 25.79 8.53
CA GLN A 27 -21.69 25.43 8.89
C GLN A 27 -22.73 26.44 8.37
N ASP A 28 -22.35 27.67 8.02
CA ASP A 28 -23.29 28.70 7.59
C ASP A 28 -23.44 28.74 6.04
N ALA A 29 -22.59 28.03 5.30
CA ALA A 29 -22.60 28.06 3.83
C ALA A 29 -23.86 27.40 3.23
N GLU A 30 -24.46 26.43 3.91
CA GLU A 30 -25.74 25.83 3.50
C GLU A 30 -26.90 26.84 3.59
N GLN A 31 -26.84 27.83 4.50
CA GLN A 31 -27.85 28.89 4.63
C GLN A 31 -27.86 29.87 3.45
N PHE A 32 -26.76 29.97 2.71
CA PHE A 32 -26.64 30.89 1.55
C PHE A 32 -26.94 30.22 0.21
N GLY A 33 -27.37 28.95 0.18
CA GLY A 33 -27.77 28.25 -1.04
C GLY A 33 -26.63 27.99 -2.04
N TYR A 34 -25.36 28.13 -1.62
CA TYR A 34 -24.21 27.76 -2.45
C TYR A 34 -23.91 26.28 -2.28
N PRO A 35 -23.95 25.48 -3.35
CA PRO A 35 -23.56 24.09 -3.27
C PRO A 35 -22.07 24.00 -2.94
N LEU A 36 -21.76 23.39 -1.78
CA LEU A 36 -20.39 23.29 -1.25
C LEU A 36 -19.50 22.31 -2.01
N GLY A 37 -20.01 21.58 -3.01
CA GLY A 37 -19.27 20.57 -3.75
C GLY A 37 -19.37 20.72 -5.27
N VAL A 38 -18.62 19.87 -5.98
CA VAL A 38 -18.71 19.77 -7.44
C VAL A 38 -20.12 19.37 -7.85
N GLN A 39 -20.77 20.22 -8.63
CA GLN A 39 -22.04 19.85 -9.26
C GLN A 39 -21.79 18.96 -10.45
N THR A 40 -22.61 17.92 -10.58
CA THR A 40 -22.54 16.93 -11.66
C THR A 40 -23.90 16.82 -12.34
N GLN A 41 -23.87 16.69 -13.67
CA GLN A 41 -25.03 16.40 -14.50
C GLN A 41 -24.77 15.07 -15.22
N ILE A 42 -25.10 13.98 -14.56
CA ILE A 42 -24.85 12.64 -15.09
C ILE A 42 -25.60 12.44 -16.40
N SER A 43 -24.89 12.05 -17.44
CA SER A 43 -25.49 11.73 -18.74
C SER A 43 -26.44 10.52 -18.64
N ALA A 44 -27.52 10.55 -19.43
CA ALA A 44 -28.51 9.48 -19.44
C ALA A 44 -27.91 8.09 -19.72
N GLU A 45 -26.85 8.02 -20.51
CA GLU A 45 -26.16 6.76 -20.84
C GLU A 45 -25.50 6.07 -19.64
N TYR A 46 -25.19 6.84 -18.57
CA TYR A 46 -24.53 6.36 -17.35
C TYR A 46 -25.48 6.22 -16.16
N SER A 47 -26.74 6.65 -16.29
CA SER A 47 -27.67 6.74 -15.17
C SER A 47 -27.99 5.41 -14.48
N ALA A 48 -27.83 4.28 -15.19
CA ALA A 48 -28.05 2.93 -14.66
C ALA A 48 -26.78 2.22 -14.16
N ASP A 49 -25.60 2.82 -14.32
CA ASP A 49 -24.33 2.18 -13.92
C ASP A 49 -24.08 2.43 -12.42
N PRO A 50 -24.01 1.37 -11.58
CA PRO A 50 -23.78 1.53 -10.14
C PRO A 50 -22.43 2.17 -9.82
N ARG A 51 -21.40 2.00 -10.68
CA ARG A 51 -20.10 2.64 -10.52
C ARG A 51 -20.22 4.16 -10.64
N VAL A 52 -21.11 4.65 -11.51
CA VAL A 52 -21.32 6.08 -11.71
C VAL A 52 -22.10 6.70 -10.55
N THR A 53 -23.00 5.97 -9.92
CA THR A 53 -23.64 6.42 -8.67
C THR A 53 -22.60 6.66 -7.57
N GLU A 54 -21.62 5.76 -7.43
CA GLU A 54 -20.51 5.95 -6.47
C GLU A 54 -19.60 7.11 -6.88
N ILE A 55 -19.23 7.19 -8.16
CA ILE A 55 -18.43 8.31 -8.71
C ILE A 55 -19.11 9.65 -8.38
N GLU A 56 -20.41 9.79 -8.63
CA GLU A 56 -21.14 11.01 -8.35
C GLU A 56 -21.09 11.37 -6.86
N ALA A 57 -21.35 10.40 -5.99
CA ALA A 57 -21.30 10.61 -4.55
C ALA A 57 -19.92 11.09 -4.07
N ILE A 58 -18.84 10.58 -4.69
CA ILE A 58 -17.46 10.99 -4.38
C ILE A 58 -17.16 12.37 -4.96
N LEU A 59 -17.55 12.63 -6.22
CA LEU A 59 -17.35 13.93 -6.89
C LEU A 59 -17.97 15.08 -6.09
N ARG A 60 -19.19 14.88 -5.58
CA ARG A 60 -19.92 15.90 -4.77
C ARG A 60 -19.19 16.28 -3.47
N LYS A 61 -18.27 15.46 -2.97
CA LYS A 61 -17.43 15.78 -1.79
C LYS A 61 -16.30 16.74 -2.12
N CYS A 62 -15.88 16.85 -3.40
CA CYS A 62 -14.76 17.68 -3.79
C CYS A 62 -15.14 19.16 -3.89
N VAL A 63 -14.42 20.02 -3.16
CA VAL A 63 -14.59 21.49 -3.20
C VAL A 63 -13.48 22.19 -3.98
N HIS A 64 -12.68 21.46 -4.72
CA HIS A 64 -11.56 21.95 -5.55
C HIS A 64 -10.54 22.84 -4.82
N CYS A 65 -10.35 22.71 -3.51
CA CYS A 65 -9.44 23.54 -2.71
C CYS A 65 -7.96 23.40 -3.06
N GLY A 66 -7.56 22.32 -3.76
CA GLY A 66 -6.18 22.13 -4.22
C GLY A 66 -5.20 21.56 -3.18
N MET A 67 -5.61 21.28 -1.92
CA MET A 67 -4.72 20.75 -0.88
C MET A 67 -4.07 19.41 -1.28
N CYS A 68 -4.72 18.63 -2.13
CA CYS A 68 -4.22 17.37 -2.66
C CYS A 68 -3.02 17.51 -3.63
N LEU A 69 -2.78 18.70 -4.18
CA LEU A 69 -1.69 18.96 -5.13
C LEU A 69 -0.32 18.80 -4.48
N ALA A 70 -0.16 19.37 -3.29
CA ALA A 70 1.11 19.35 -2.54
C ALA A 70 1.55 17.93 -2.13
N THR A 71 0.65 16.96 -2.13
CA THR A 71 0.95 15.58 -1.73
C THR A 71 0.96 14.58 -2.90
N CYS A 72 0.63 15.04 -4.11
CA CYS A 72 0.59 14.18 -5.29
C CYS A 72 1.98 14.03 -5.93
N PRO A 73 2.58 12.80 -5.93
CA PRO A 73 3.91 12.61 -6.47
C PRO A 73 3.98 12.87 -7.98
N THR A 74 2.94 12.52 -8.74
CA THR A 74 2.92 12.75 -10.20
C THR A 74 2.80 14.25 -10.54
N TYR A 75 1.99 14.99 -9.81
CA TYR A 75 1.90 16.43 -9.98
C TYR A 75 3.22 17.13 -9.64
N GLN A 76 3.87 16.75 -8.53
CA GLN A 76 5.18 17.31 -8.14
C GLN A 76 6.27 17.04 -9.18
N LEU A 77 6.24 15.88 -9.85
CA LEU A 77 7.23 15.55 -10.86
C LEU A 77 6.98 16.20 -12.22
N LEU A 78 5.71 16.33 -12.63
CA LEU A 78 5.34 16.67 -13.99
C LEU A 78 4.89 18.13 -14.12
N GLY A 79 4.37 18.74 -13.05
CA GLY A 79 3.82 20.09 -13.05
C GLY A 79 2.52 20.24 -13.87
N ASP A 80 1.96 19.13 -14.36
CA ASP A 80 0.76 19.12 -15.18
C ASP A 80 -0.48 18.94 -14.30
N GLU A 81 -1.43 19.88 -14.40
CA GLU A 81 -2.67 19.84 -13.62
C GLU A 81 -3.53 18.60 -13.95
N LEU A 82 -3.51 18.13 -15.20
CA LEU A 82 -4.22 16.91 -15.60
C LEU A 82 -3.65 15.63 -14.92
N ASP A 83 -2.40 15.70 -14.47
CA ASP A 83 -1.75 14.64 -13.69
C ASP A 83 -1.92 14.82 -12.17
N SER A 84 -2.70 15.83 -11.74
CA SER A 84 -3.06 16.07 -10.34
C SER A 84 -4.31 15.31 -9.91
N PRO A 85 -4.57 15.14 -8.60
CA PRO A 85 -5.80 14.50 -8.14
C PRO A 85 -7.05 15.26 -8.56
N ARG A 86 -7.07 16.59 -8.40
CA ARG A 86 -8.25 17.40 -8.78
C ARG A 86 -8.43 17.47 -10.30
N GLY A 87 -7.35 17.49 -11.07
CA GLY A 87 -7.42 17.43 -12.54
C GLY A 87 -8.01 16.11 -13.03
N ARG A 88 -7.62 14.99 -12.39
CA ARG A 88 -8.22 13.67 -12.68
C ARG A 88 -9.68 13.58 -12.23
N ILE A 89 -10.04 14.17 -11.09
CA ILE A 89 -11.44 14.34 -10.66
C ILE A 89 -12.24 15.04 -11.75
N TYR A 90 -11.70 16.14 -12.29
CA TYR A 90 -12.36 16.89 -13.37
C TYR A 90 -12.49 16.07 -14.66
N GLN A 91 -11.46 15.32 -15.06
CA GLN A 91 -11.53 14.45 -16.24
C GLN A 91 -12.60 13.37 -16.08
N ILE A 92 -12.67 12.70 -14.91
CA ILE A 92 -13.71 11.69 -14.64
C ILE A 92 -15.10 12.33 -14.65
N LYS A 93 -15.24 13.52 -14.06
CA LYS A 93 -16.49 14.30 -14.12
C LYS A 93 -16.95 14.51 -15.55
N GLN A 94 -16.07 15.01 -16.43
CA GLN A 94 -16.40 15.21 -17.84
C GLN A 94 -16.89 13.94 -18.53
N VAL A 95 -16.26 12.78 -18.24
CA VAL A 95 -16.67 11.51 -18.81
C VAL A 95 -18.09 11.13 -18.37
N VAL A 96 -18.41 11.18 -17.08
CA VAL A 96 -19.75 10.82 -16.59
C VAL A 96 -20.84 11.83 -16.98
N GLU A 97 -20.45 13.05 -17.38
CA GLU A 97 -21.34 14.06 -17.94
C GLU A 97 -21.55 13.90 -19.46
N GLY A 98 -20.98 12.83 -20.07
CA GLY A 98 -21.22 12.48 -21.48
C GLY A 98 -20.16 12.95 -22.46
N HIS A 99 -19.07 13.58 -21.98
CA HIS A 99 -17.94 13.94 -22.87
C HIS A 99 -17.14 12.67 -23.20
N ALA A 100 -16.89 12.44 -24.50
CA ALA A 100 -16.14 11.29 -24.94
C ALA A 100 -14.68 11.32 -24.40
N PRO A 101 -14.24 10.26 -23.69
CA PRO A 101 -12.86 10.18 -23.24
C PRO A 101 -11.89 9.99 -24.42
N THR A 102 -10.67 10.50 -24.26
CA THR A 102 -9.61 10.40 -25.27
C THR A 102 -8.45 9.53 -24.77
N VAL A 103 -7.51 9.22 -25.67
CA VAL A 103 -6.25 8.55 -25.31
C VAL A 103 -5.48 9.37 -24.28
N ASP A 104 -5.56 10.71 -24.34
CA ASP A 104 -4.93 11.57 -23.35
C ASP A 104 -5.61 11.47 -21.97
N THR A 105 -6.95 11.41 -21.93
CA THR A 105 -7.69 11.12 -20.69
C THR A 105 -7.18 9.83 -20.07
N LEU A 106 -7.09 8.74 -20.86
CA LEU A 106 -6.61 7.45 -20.39
C LEU A 106 -5.16 7.55 -19.87
N ARG A 107 -4.28 8.27 -20.58
CA ARG A 107 -2.88 8.49 -20.20
C ARG A 107 -2.76 9.18 -18.84
N HIS A 108 -3.51 10.25 -18.59
CA HIS A 108 -3.46 10.98 -17.32
C HIS A 108 -4.01 10.15 -16.16
N LEU A 109 -5.07 9.37 -16.38
CA LEU A 109 -5.58 8.47 -15.35
C LEU A 109 -4.58 7.33 -15.06
N ASP A 110 -3.91 6.77 -16.07
CA ASP A 110 -2.91 5.70 -15.92
C ASP A 110 -1.64 6.15 -15.17
N ARG A 111 -1.30 7.43 -15.23
CA ARG A 111 -0.18 8.02 -14.48
C ARG A 111 -0.43 8.13 -12.97
N CYS A 112 -1.65 7.88 -12.51
CA CYS A 112 -1.92 7.85 -11.08
C CYS A 112 -1.35 6.56 -10.45
N LEU A 113 -0.59 6.72 -9.36
CA LEU A 113 -0.01 5.62 -8.57
C LEU A 113 -1.01 4.92 -7.65
N THR A 114 -2.22 5.42 -7.52
CA THR A 114 -3.22 4.96 -6.53
C THR A 114 -2.64 4.92 -5.08
N CYS A 115 -1.73 5.85 -4.78
CA CYS A 115 -1.04 5.91 -3.48
C CYS A 115 -1.91 6.45 -2.33
N ARG A 116 -3.07 7.02 -2.62
CA ARG A 116 -4.06 7.59 -1.66
C ARG A 116 -3.52 8.71 -0.75
N ASN A 117 -2.34 9.28 -1.01
CA ASN A 117 -1.80 10.39 -0.22
C ASN A 117 -2.71 11.64 -0.29
N CYS A 118 -3.30 11.90 -1.47
CA CYS A 118 -4.30 12.95 -1.66
C CYS A 118 -5.58 12.71 -0.84
N GLU A 119 -5.92 11.46 -0.56
CA GLU A 119 -7.09 11.06 0.22
C GLU A 119 -6.92 11.37 1.71
N THR A 120 -5.75 11.07 2.28
CA THR A 120 -5.42 11.39 3.67
C THR A 120 -5.25 12.89 3.92
N THR A 121 -4.91 13.65 2.88
CA THR A 121 -4.75 15.11 2.95
C THR A 121 -6.07 15.85 2.75
N CYS A 122 -7.09 15.19 2.19
CA CYS A 122 -8.35 15.83 1.82
C CYS A 122 -9.24 16.13 3.05
N PRO A 123 -9.52 17.40 3.37
CA PRO A 123 -10.39 17.75 4.48
C PRO A 123 -11.86 17.42 4.21
N SER A 124 -12.27 17.30 2.94
CA SER A 124 -13.64 16.97 2.52
C SER A 124 -13.90 15.47 2.42
N GLY A 125 -12.91 14.62 2.70
CA GLY A 125 -13.06 13.17 2.73
C GLY A 125 -13.36 12.53 1.37
N VAL A 126 -12.76 13.05 0.29
CA VAL A 126 -12.88 12.46 -1.06
C VAL A 126 -12.21 11.09 -1.08
N GLN A 127 -12.97 10.05 -1.36
CA GLN A 127 -12.49 8.66 -1.49
C GLN A 127 -11.87 8.45 -2.88
N TYR A 128 -10.71 9.06 -3.06
CA TYR A 128 -10.06 9.16 -4.37
C TYR A 128 -9.64 7.80 -4.94
N GLY A 129 -9.28 6.83 -4.09
CA GLY A 129 -8.92 5.48 -4.51
C GLY A 129 -10.04 4.81 -5.32
N HIS A 130 -11.26 4.81 -4.81
CA HIS A 130 -12.42 4.24 -5.51
C HIS A 130 -12.79 5.04 -6.75
N LEU A 131 -12.70 6.37 -6.67
CA LEU A 131 -12.97 7.24 -7.83
C LEU A 131 -12.05 6.94 -9.01
N ILE A 132 -10.74 6.79 -8.78
CA ILE A 132 -9.77 6.56 -9.86
C ILE A 132 -9.89 5.16 -10.45
N ASP A 133 -10.20 4.14 -9.64
CA ASP A 133 -10.39 2.77 -10.12
C ASP A 133 -11.65 2.65 -10.99
N ASN A 134 -12.78 3.21 -10.54
CA ASN A 134 -14.02 3.26 -11.31
C ASN A 134 -13.87 4.12 -12.58
N GLY A 135 -13.22 5.29 -12.46
CA GLY A 135 -12.99 6.17 -13.60
C GLY A 135 -12.12 5.55 -14.69
N ARG A 136 -11.06 4.81 -14.31
CA ARG A 136 -10.23 4.05 -15.27
C ARG A 136 -11.03 2.98 -15.99
N ALA A 137 -11.87 2.25 -15.28
CA ALA A 137 -12.70 1.21 -15.86
C ALA A 137 -13.64 1.80 -16.92
N LEU A 138 -14.36 2.89 -16.60
CA LEU A 138 -15.26 3.56 -17.55
C LEU A 138 -14.54 4.10 -18.79
N VAL A 139 -13.37 4.71 -18.60
CA VAL A 139 -12.59 5.25 -19.73
C VAL A 139 -12.07 4.12 -20.63
N GLU A 140 -11.62 3.02 -20.05
CA GLU A 140 -11.08 1.89 -20.82
C GLU A 140 -12.13 1.15 -21.65
N GLU A 141 -13.39 1.16 -21.25
CA GLU A 141 -14.50 0.63 -22.03
C GLU A 141 -14.71 1.39 -23.35
N ARG A 142 -14.28 2.66 -23.41
CA ARG A 142 -14.47 3.55 -24.55
C ARG A 142 -13.21 3.82 -25.35
N VAL A 143 -12.04 3.75 -24.72
CA VAL A 143 -10.76 4.05 -25.34
C VAL A 143 -9.94 2.77 -25.48
N SER A 144 -9.69 2.33 -26.70
CA SER A 144 -8.92 1.13 -26.96
C SER A 144 -7.43 1.35 -26.68
N ARG A 145 -6.81 0.39 -26.00
CA ARG A 145 -5.34 0.38 -25.76
C ARG A 145 -4.61 -0.25 -26.96
N GLY A 146 -3.40 0.23 -27.22
CA GLY A 146 -2.54 -0.33 -28.26
C GLY A 146 -2.25 -1.82 -28.05
N LEU A 147 -2.02 -2.57 -29.13
CA LEU A 147 -1.81 -4.02 -29.11
C LEU A 147 -0.68 -4.45 -28.19
N PHE A 148 0.45 -3.77 -28.20
CA PHE A 148 1.60 -4.09 -27.35
C PHE A 148 1.27 -3.97 -25.85
N PHE A 149 0.55 -2.93 -25.47
CA PHE A 149 0.05 -2.78 -24.09
C PHE A 149 -0.86 -3.93 -23.69
N ARG A 150 -1.79 -4.31 -24.57
CA ARG A 150 -2.73 -5.41 -24.32
C ARG A 150 -2.00 -6.75 -24.13
N ILE A 151 -1.00 -7.06 -24.98
CA ILE A 151 -0.20 -8.27 -24.85
C ILE A 151 0.57 -8.27 -23.53
N LYS A 152 1.29 -7.18 -23.22
CA LYS A 152 2.05 -7.04 -21.97
C LYS A 152 1.17 -7.17 -20.74
N ARG A 153 0.00 -6.53 -20.75
CA ARG A 153 -1.00 -6.64 -19.68
C ARG A 153 -1.54 -8.07 -19.54
N GLY A 154 -1.91 -8.70 -20.62
CA GLY A 154 -2.38 -10.08 -20.64
C GLY A 154 -1.35 -11.05 -20.06
N LEU A 155 -0.07 -10.91 -20.42
CA LEU A 155 1.01 -11.71 -19.87
C LEU A 155 1.14 -11.51 -18.34
N LEU A 156 1.13 -10.27 -17.87
CA LEU A 156 1.21 -9.96 -16.44
C LEU A 156 0.03 -10.52 -15.66
N LEU A 157 -1.20 -10.36 -16.17
CA LEU A 157 -2.42 -10.89 -15.56
C LEU A 157 -2.46 -12.43 -15.53
N THR A 158 -1.82 -13.06 -16.51
CA THR A 158 -1.73 -14.52 -16.56
C THR A 158 -0.67 -15.07 -15.59
N LEU A 159 0.42 -14.35 -15.36
CA LEU A 159 1.55 -14.84 -14.56
C LEU A 159 1.47 -14.41 -13.09
N LEU A 160 1.37 -13.09 -12.83
CA LEU A 160 1.56 -12.55 -11.47
C LEU A 160 0.54 -13.02 -10.44
N PRO A 161 -0.78 -13.14 -10.73
CA PRO A 161 -1.75 -13.56 -9.73
C PRO A 161 -1.67 -15.05 -9.36
N HIS A 162 -0.88 -15.84 -10.08
CA HIS A 162 -0.83 -17.29 -9.91
C HIS A 162 0.54 -17.76 -9.41
N ARG A 163 0.62 -18.07 -8.09
CA ARG A 163 1.84 -18.61 -7.47
C ARG A 163 2.42 -19.81 -8.23
N SER A 164 1.56 -20.71 -8.70
CA SER A 164 1.95 -21.91 -9.46
C SER A 164 2.65 -21.59 -10.79
N ARG A 165 2.46 -20.41 -11.34
CA ARG A 165 3.09 -19.96 -12.59
C ARG A 165 4.34 -19.10 -12.34
N ILE A 166 4.27 -18.18 -11.37
CA ILE A 166 5.39 -17.27 -11.09
C ILE A 166 6.55 -17.99 -10.37
N GLN A 167 6.26 -18.90 -9.44
CA GLN A 167 7.29 -19.54 -8.64
C GLN A 167 8.27 -20.40 -9.46
N PRO A 168 7.83 -21.24 -10.43
CA PRO A 168 8.76 -21.96 -11.32
C PRO A 168 9.61 -21.03 -12.17
N LEU A 169 9.04 -19.93 -12.65
CA LEU A 169 9.79 -18.94 -13.46
C LEU A 169 10.88 -18.25 -12.64
N VAL A 170 10.56 -17.87 -11.40
CA VAL A 170 11.54 -17.27 -10.48
C VAL A 170 12.65 -18.28 -10.16
N ARG A 171 12.32 -19.54 -9.83
CA ARG A 171 13.31 -20.60 -9.57
C ARG A 171 14.22 -20.86 -10.77
N LEU A 172 13.64 -20.89 -11.98
CA LEU A 172 14.44 -21.03 -13.22
C LEU A 172 15.38 -19.82 -13.37
N GLY A 173 14.89 -18.60 -13.20
CA GLY A 173 15.73 -17.39 -13.23
C GLY A 173 16.86 -17.43 -12.22
N GLN A 174 16.59 -17.88 -10.99
CA GLN A 174 17.59 -18.06 -9.93
C GLN A 174 18.64 -19.11 -10.31
N ALA A 175 18.22 -20.25 -10.89
CA ALA A 175 19.13 -21.33 -11.30
C ALA A 175 20.10 -20.91 -12.41
N VAL A 176 19.64 -20.08 -13.37
CA VAL A 176 20.46 -19.62 -14.49
C VAL A 176 21.15 -18.26 -14.24
N ARG A 177 20.96 -17.67 -13.04
CA ARG A 177 21.48 -16.34 -12.68
C ARG A 177 22.99 -16.21 -12.90
N GLY A 178 23.77 -17.27 -12.64
CA GLY A 178 25.24 -17.27 -12.78
C GLY A 178 25.75 -17.15 -14.23
N VAL A 179 24.91 -17.47 -15.23
CA VAL A 179 25.26 -17.38 -16.66
C VAL A 179 24.61 -16.19 -17.36
N MET A 180 23.79 -15.41 -16.63
CA MET A 180 23.13 -14.22 -17.17
C MET A 180 24.05 -12.99 -17.14
N PRO A 181 23.84 -12.02 -18.07
CA PRO A 181 24.46 -10.71 -17.96
C PRO A 181 24.13 -10.06 -16.59
N GLN A 182 25.12 -9.41 -15.97
CA GLN A 182 25.00 -8.85 -14.62
C GLN A 182 23.78 -7.92 -14.45
N VAL A 183 23.43 -7.15 -15.48
CA VAL A 183 22.26 -6.24 -15.48
C VAL A 183 20.95 -7.01 -15.24
N ILE A 184 20.81 -8.19 -15.85
CA ILE A 184 19.61 -9.04 -15.68
C ILE A 184 19.71 -9.81 -14.36
N ALA A 185 20.89 -10.36 -14.04
CA ALA A 185 21.11 -11.12 -12.82
C ALA A 185 20.80 -10.31 -11.54
N ARG A 186 21.13 -9.01 -11.53
CA ARG A 186 20.80 -8.10 -10.40
C ARG A 186 19.31 -7.91 -10.18
N SER A 187 18.48 -8.09 -11.22
CA SER A 187 17.01 -7.96 -11.12
C SER A 187 16.33 -9.21 -10.56
N ILE A 188 17.06 -10.34 -10.46
CA ILE A 188 16.52 -11.61 -9.94
C ILE A 188 17.06 -11.80 -8.52
N PRO A 189 16.19 -11.82 -7.48
CA PRO A 189 16.62 -12.08 -6.12
C PRO A 189 17.32 -13.44 -6.00
N THR A 190 18.32 -13.54 -5.13
CA THR A 190 18.92 -14.82 -4.76
C THR A 190 17.89 -15.73 -4.10
N ALA A 191 18.05 -17.04 -4.28
CA ALA A 191 17.27 -18.00 -3.52
C ALA A 191 17.68 -17.90 -2.04
N VAL A 192 16.69 -17.72 -1.17
CA VAL A 192 16.88 -17.63 0.27
C VAL A 192 16.05 -18.70 0.95
N ASP A 193 16.62 -19.40 1.93
CA ASP A 193 15.87 -20.33 2.79
C ASP A 193 15.01 -19.51 3.76
N PRO A 194 13.68 -19.70 3.77
CA PRO A 194 12.80 -19.01 4.71
C PRO A 194 13.00 -19.42 6.18
N GLY A 195 13.74 -20.49 6.44
CA GLY A 195 13.83 -21.10 7.75
C GLY A 195 12.54 -21.85 8.16
N PRO A 196 12.49 -22.39 9.38
CA PRO A 196 11.36 -23.17 9.85
C PRO A 196 10.10 -22.31 10.03
N TRP A 197 8.95 -22.89 9.69
CA TRP A 197 7.64 -22.38 10.05
C TRP A 197 7.18 -23.06 11.35
N PRO A 198 6.85 -22.31 12.42
CA PRO A 198 6.40 -22.93 13.68
C PRO A 198 5.13 -23.76 13.51
N GLU A 199 5.09 -24.91 14.16
CA GLU A 199 3.85 -25.71 14.22
C GLU A 199 2.79 -24.96 15.05
N PRO A 200 1.51 -25.00 14.64
CA PRO A 200 0.44 -24.33 15.37
C PRO A 200 0.22 -24.98 16.76
N GLN A 201 0.66 -24.30 17.82
CA GLN A 201 0.59 -24.78 19.20
C GLN A 201 -0.22 -23.88 20.15
N HIS A 202 -0.54 -22.66 19.71
CA HIS A 202 -1.28 -21.70 20.52
C HIS A 202 -2.78 -21.75 20.24
N GLY A 203 -3.60 -21.51 21.27
CA GLY A 203 -5.04 -21.36 21.14
C GLY A 203 -5.44 -20.15 20.30
N ASN A 204 -4.61 -19.08 20.37
CA ASN A 204 -4.75 -17.91 19.53
C ASN A 204 -4.21 -18.20 18.13
N ARG A 205 -5.09 -18.19 17.12
CA ARG A 205 -4.71 -18.49 15.74
C ARG A 205 -5.08 -17.35 14.82
N MET A 206 -4.15 -16.96 13.94
CA MET A 206 -4.39 -16.04 12.83
C MET A 206 -4.16 -16.76 11.51
N LEU A 207 -4.90 -16.39 10.48
CA LEU A 207 -4.67 -16.84 9.12
C LEU A 207 -3.70 -15.89 8.43
N VAL A 208 -2.93 -16.37 7.46
CA VAL A 208 -2.08 -15.50 6.65
C VAL A 208 -2.47 -15.55 5.19
N LEU A 209 -2.44 -14.40 4.54
CA LEU A 209 -2.42 -14.33 3.10
C LEU A 209 -1.01 -14.63 2.60
N ASP A 210 -0.79 -15.82 2.04
CA ASP A 210 0.51 -16.16 1.43
C ASP A 210 0.89 -15.19 0.31
N GLY A 211 -0.12 -14.74 -0.45
CA GLY A 211 0.08 -13.86 -1.60
C GLY A 211 0.52 -14.60 -2.87
N CYS A 212 0.71 -13.84 -3.95
CA CYS A 212 1.07 -14.40 -5.26
C CYS A 212 2.59 -14.35 -5.52
N VAL A 213 3.22 -13.19 -5.33
CA VAL A 213 4.62 -12.92 -5.68
C VAL A 213 5.57 -13.11 -4.50
N GLN A 214 5.12 -12.75 -3.29
CA GLN A 214 5.94 -12.74 -2.08
C GLN A 214 6.56 -14.09 -1.74
N PRO A 215 5.84 -15.23 -1.78
CA PRO A 215 6.45 -16.53 -1.49
C PRO A 215 7.55 -16.96 -2.48
N ALA A 216 7.56 -16.36 -3.67
CA ALA A 216 8.57 -16.66 -4.69
C ALA A 216 9.81 -15.76 -4.58
N LEU A 217 9.64 -14.49 -4.21
CA LEU A 217 10.69 -13.48 -4.22
C LEU A 217 11.25 -13.16 -2.84
N THR A 218 10.42 -13.16 -1.80
CA THR A 218 10.81 -12.88 -0.40
C THR A 218 10.14 -13.88 0.54
N PRO A 219 10.45 -15.20 0.46
CA PRO A 219 9.82 -16.22 1.28
C PRO A 219 10.07 -16.03 2.78
N MET A 220 11.14 -15.33 3.15
CA MET A 220 11.48 -15.01 4.54
C MET A 220 10.40 -14.21 5.25
N THR A 221 9.72 -13.29 4.58
CA THR A 221 8.81 -12.33 5.22
C THR A 221 7.65 -13.00 5.96
N ASN A 222 6.97 -13.98 5.32
CA ASN A 222 5.86 -14.71 5.98
C ASN A 222 6.38 -15.63 7.08
N ALA A 223 7.52 -16.29 6.88
CA ALA A 223 8.13 -17.17 7.87
C ALA A 223 8.61 -16.38 9.11
N ALA A 224 9.21 -15.22 8.91
CA ALA A 224 9.59 -14.30 9.98
C ALA A 224 8.36 -13.83 10.78
N ALA A 225 7.28 -13.46 10.08
CA ALA A 225 6.03 -13.09 10.75
C ALA A 225 5.46 -14.24 11.58
N ALA A 226 5.54 -15.48 11.08
CA ALA A 226 5.11 -16.65 11.81
C ALA A 226 5.94 -16.87 13.09
N ARG A 227 7.27 -16.78 13.03
CA ARG A 227 8.15 -16.95 14.19
C ARG A 227 7.98 -15.83 15.22
N VAL A 228 7.85 -14.57 14.77
CA VAL A 228 7.62 -13.44 15.67
C VAL A 228 6.28 -13.55 16.40
N LEU A 229 5.21 -13.94 15.69
CA LEU A 229 3.90 -14.10 16.29
C LEU A 229 3.85 -15.34 17.21
N ASP A 230 4.51 -16.45 16.83
CA ASP A 230 4.64 -17.62 17.69
C ASP A 230 5.34 -17.29 19.01
N ALA A 231 6.42 -16.49 18.96
CA ALA A 231 7.09 -16.01 20.17
C ALA A 231 6.17 -15.14 21.05
N CYS A 232 5.15 -14.53 20.48
CA CYS A 232 4.12 -13.73 21.16
C CYS A 232 2.85 -14.54 21.51
N GLY A 233 2.86 -15.87 21.40
CA GLY A 233 1.72 -16.73 21.74
C GLY A 233 0.60 -16.78 20.72
N VAL A 234 0.89 -16.48 19.45
CA VAL A 234 -0.08 -16.53 18.34
C VAL A 234 0.43 -17.46 17.23
N SER A 235 -0.32 -18.49 16.90
CA SER A 235 -0.01 -19.38 15.76
C SER A 235 -0.48 -18.79 14.45
N LEU A 236 0.43 -18.60 13.49
CA LEU A 236 0.10 -18.15 12.15
C LEU A 236 -0.12 -19.34 11.21
N VAL A 237 -1.31 -19.44 10.64
CA VAL A 237 -1.75 -20.58 9.82
C VAL A 237 -1.91 -20.19 8.37
N SER A 238 -1.19 -20.87 7.47
CA SER A 238 -1.38 -20.74 6.02
C SER A 238 -2.47 -21.71 5.55
N VAL A 239 -3.38 -21.20 4.70
CA VAL A 239 -4.45 -22.00 4.09
C VAL A 239 -4.14 -22.13 2.59
N GLN A 240 -3.75 -23.32 2.15
CA GLN A 240 -3.24 -23.59 0.80
C GLN A 240 -4.19 -23.17 -0.34
N ARG A 241 -5.51 -23.13 -0.09
CA ARG A 241 -6.52 -22.73 -1.07
C ARG A 241 -6.63 -21.20 -1.23
N ALA A 242 -6.12 -20.42 -0.29
CA ALA A 242 -6.03 -18.97 -0.39
C ALA A 242 -4.88 -18.57 -1.32
N GLY A 243 -5.08 -17.52 -2.12
CA GLY A 243 -4.14 -17.15 -3.18
C GLY A 243 -3.81 -15.65 -3.23
N CYS A 244 -3.91 -15.07 -4.41
CA CYS A 244 -3.71 -13.64 -4.62
C CYS A 244 -4.83 -12.82 -3.97
N CYS A 245 -4.48 -11.64 -3.41
CA CYS A 245 -5.49 -10.71 -2.86
C CYS A 245 -6.43 -10.11 -3.92
N GLY A 246 -6.16 -10.27 -5.22
CA GLY A 246 -6.97 -9.68 -6.29
C GLY A 246 -6.50 -8.31 -6.79
N ALA A 247 -5.65 -7.59 -6.06
CA ALA A 247 -5.26 -6.21 -6.37
C ALA A 247 -4.70 -6.02 -7.79
N VAL A 248 -3.88 -6.96 -8.29
CA VAL A 248 -3.28 -6.87 -9.64
C VAL A 248 -4.37 -6.86 -10.72
N LYS A 249 -5.34 -7.73 -10.61
CA LYS A 249 -6.47 -7.79 -11.57
C LYS A 249 -7.37 -6.56 -11.42
N PHE A 250 -7.69 -6.18 -10.18
CA PHE A 250 -8.57 -5.06 -9.89
C PHE A 250 -8.06 -3.75 -10.48
N HIS A 251 -6.80 -3.39 -10.20
CA HIS A 251 -6.19 -2.15 -10.68
C HIS A 251 -5.80 -2.19 -12.17
N LEU A 252 -5.79 -3.36 -12.79
CA LEU A 252 -5.63 -3.52 -14.24
C LEU A 252 -6.98 -3.69 -14.97
N ASN A 253 -8.07 -3.22 -14.37
CA ASN A 253 -9.42 -3.20 -14.93
C ASN A 253 -9.95 -4.59 -15.37
N GLN A 254 -9.61 -5.64 -14.60
CA GLN A 254 -10.26 -6.95 -14.63
C GLN A 254 -10.98 -7.19 -13.30
N GLN A 255 -11.95 -6.33 -13.02
CA GLN A 255 -12.62 -6.29 -11.72
C GLN A 255 -13.39 -7.58 -11.44
N ASP A 256 -14.14 -8.13 -12.41
CA ASP A 256 -14.89 -9.38 -12.24
C ASP A 256 -13.98 -10.55 -11.84
N ASP A 257 -12.87 -10.72 -12.55
CA ASP A 257 -11.87 -11.74 -12.23
C ASP A 257 -11.22 -11.50 -10.84
N ALA A 258 -11.09 -10.25 -10.42
CA ALA A 258 -10.60 -9.91 -9.08
C ALA A 258 -11.62 -10.24 -8.01
N LEU A 259 -12.91 -9.97 -8.24
CA LEU A 259 -14.00 -10.35 -7.33
C LEU A 259 -14.06 -11.87 -7.15
N ASP A 260 -13.85 -12.65 -8.21
CA ASP A 260 -13.78 -14.11 -8.13
C ASP A 260 -12.59 -14.57 -7.25
N GLN A 261 -11.45 -13.92 -7.34
CA GLN A 261 -10.32 -14.22 -6.44
C GLN A 261 -10.63 -13.87 -4.98
N MET A 262 -11.36 -12.77 -4.75
CA MET A 262 -11.82 -12.40 -3.40
C MET A 262 -12.77 -13.45 -2.82
N ARG A 263 -13.76 -13.93 -3.60
CA ARG A 263 -14.69 -15.00 -3.22
C ARG A 263 -13.94 -16.29 -2.88
N GLN A 264 -12.97 -16.69 -3.71
CA GLN A 264 -12.13 -17.87 -3.48
C GLN A 264 -11.33 -17.78 -2.17
N ASN A 265 -10.77 -16.61 -1.85
CA ASN A 265 -10.07 -16.38 -0.59
C ASN A 265 -11.02 -16.45 0.60
N ILE A 266 -12.20 -15.85 0.51
CA ILE A 266 -13.24 -15.91 1.55
C ILE A 266 -13.61 -17.37 1.80
N ASP A 267 -13.91 -18.15 0.77
CA ASP A 267 -14.28 -19.57 0.90
C ASP A 267 -13.16 -20.42 1.48
N ALA A 268 -11.90 -20.09 1.17
CA ALA A 268 -10.75 -20.78 1.71
C ALA A 268 -10.57 -20.55 3.22
N TRP A 269 -10.78 -19.31 3.68
CA TRP A 269 -10.57 -18.94 5.08
C TRP A 269 -11.80 -19.15 5.97
N TRP A 270 -12.99 -19.17 5.40
CA TRP A 270 -14.24 -19.18 6.17
C TRP A 270 -14.34 -20.32 7.18
N PRO A 271 -13.97 -21.57 6.84
CA PRO A 271 -14.00 -22.68 7.81
C PRO A 271 -13.09 -22.45 9.03
N GLU A 272 -11.95 -21.79 8.86
CA GLU A 272 -11.04 -21.48 9.96
C GLU A 272 -11.52 -20.27 10.78
N ILE A 273 -12.19 -19.31 10.14
CA ILE A 273 -12.86 -18.19 10.82
C ILE A 273 -13.99 -18.70 11.72
N GLU A 274 -14.79 -19.65 11.25
CA GLU A 274 -15.85 -20.29 12.05
C GLU A 274 -15.30 -21.11 13.22
N LYS A 275 -14.08 -21.64 13.10
CA LYS A 275 -13.36 -22.31 14.19
C LYS A 275 -12.69 -21.35 15.17
N GLY A 276 -12.89 -20.03 15.02
CA GLY A 276 -12.41 -19.01 15.94
C GLY A 276 -11.03 -18.43 15.61
N ALA A 277 -10.61 -18.42 14.32
CA ALA A 277 -9.44 -17.65 13.93
C ALA A 277 -9.65 -16.15 14.22
N MET A 278 -8.64 -15.52 14.83
CA MET A 278 -8.72 -14.14 15.34
C MET A 278 -8.73 -13.09 14.21
N GLY A 279 -8.15 -13.41 13.06
CA GLY A 279 -8.04 -12.50 11.93
C GLY A 279 -7.25 -13.07 10.76
N VAL A 280 -7.13 -12.26 9.72
CA VAL A 280 -6.31 -12.54 8.54
C VAL A 280 -5.16 -11.55 8.48
N LEU A 281 -3.93 -12.05 8.48
CA LEU A 281 -2.71 -11.26 8.40
C LEU A 281 -2.31 -11.01 6.94
N ALA A 282 -2.00 -9.78 6.62
CA ALA A 282 -1.32 -9.40 5.38
C ALA A 282 0.09 -8.88 5.71
N THR A 283 1.12 -9.57 5.27
CA THR A 283 2.51 -9.13 5.43
C THR A 283 2.95 -8.14 4.37
N ALA A 284 2.25 -8.03 3.26
CA ALA A 284 2.42 -6.97 2.28
C ALA A 284 1.31 -5.94 2.44
N SER A 285 1.64 -4.70 2.81
CA SER A 285 0.65 -3.63 3.05
C SER A 285 -0.26 -3.35 1.86
N GLY A 286 0.22 -3.56 0.61
CA GLY A 286 -0.61 -3.45 -0.59
C GLY A 286 -1.71 -4.51 -0.66
N CYS A 287 -1.42 -5.74 -0.23
CA CYS A 287 -2.43 -6.78 -0.08
C CYS A 287 -3.37 -6.48 1.10
N GLY A 288 -2.85 -5.92 2.20
CA GLY A 288 -3.64 -5.51 3.36
C GLY A 288 -4.73 -4.49 3.02
N VAL A 289 -4.39 -3.47 2.22
CA VAL A 289 -5.40 -2.51 1.71
C VAL A 289 -6.49 -3.24 0.95
N MET A 290 -6.10 -4.16 0.03
CA MET A 290 -7.08 -4.87 -0.80
C MET A 290 -8.01 -5.74 0.03
N LEU A 291 -7.48 -6.48 1.02
CA LEU A 291 -8.30 -7.30 1.93
C LEU A 291 -9.26 -6.44 2.76
N LYS A 292 -8.80 -5.28 3.23
CA LYS A 292 -9.65 -4.32 3.96
C LYS A 292 -10.72 -3.68 3.07
N ASP A 293 -10.52 -3.67 1.75
CA ASP A 293 -11.49 -3.17 0.75
C ASP A 293 -12.46 -4.27 0.24
N TYR A 294 -12.33 -5.56 0.62
CA TYR A 294 -13.23 -6.63 0.17
C TYR A 294 -14.70 -6.36 0.50
N GLY A 295 -14.97 -5.84 1.71
CA GLY A 295 -16.33 -5.48 2.12
C GLY A 295 -16.97 -4.42 1.25
N HIS A 296 -16.17 -3.49 0.72
CA HIS A 296 -16.63 -2.50 -0.25
C HIS A 296 -16.80 -3.11 -1.65
N ALA A 297 -15.78 -3.84 -2.12
CA ALA A 297 -15.78 -4.43 -3.46
C ALA A 297 -16.91 -5.44 -3.68
N LEU A 298 -17.28 -6.20 -2.66
CA LEU A 298 -18.34 -7.21 -2.68
C LEU A 298 -19.66 -6.73 -2.03
N ALA A 299 -19.82 -5.42 -1.78
CA ALA A 299 -21.00 -4.90 -1.06
C ALA A 299 -22.34 -5.24 -1.73
N SER A 300 -22.36 -5.38 -3.06
CA SER A 300 -23.54 -5.74 -3.84
C SER A 300 -23.69 -7.24 -4.10
N ASP A 301 -22.78 -8.08 -3.60
CA ASP A 301 -22.81 -9.52 -3.79
C ASP A 301 -23.81 -10.17 -2.81
N PRO A 302 -24.88 -10.84 -3.30
CA PRO A 302 -25.94 -11.36 -2.44
C PRO A 302 -25.47 -12.51 -1.53
N VAL A 303 -24.34 -13.15 -1.82
CA VAL A 303 -23.80 -14.30 -1.08
C VAL A 303 -22.63 -13.91 -0.21
N TYR A 304 -21.78 -12.98 -0.69
CA TYR A 304 -20.49 -12.69 -0.07
C TYR A 304 -20.42 -11.36 0.68
N ALA A 305 -21.40 -10.44 0.54
CA ALA A 305 -21.34 -9.11 1.16
C ALA A 305 -21.01 -9.14 2.66
N ASP A 306 -21.76 -9.92 3.46
CA ASP A 306 -21.55 -10.01 4.91
C ASP A 306 -20.23 -10.68 5.26
N LYS A 307 -19.86 -11.75 4.55
CA LYS A 307 -18.57 -12.44 4.74
C LYS A 307 -17.39 -11.54 4.41
N ALA A 308 -17.47 -10.83 3.30
CA ALA A 308 -16.44 -9.87 2.86
C ALA A 308 -16.28 -8.73 3.86
N LYS A 309 -17.38 -8.17 4.35
CA LYS A 309 -17.37 -7.13 5.38
C LYS A 309 -16.68 -7.62 6.66
N ARG A 310 -17.07 -8.80 7.17
CA ARG A 310 -16.46 -9.38 8.36
C ARG A 310 -14.96 -9.66 8.14
N LEU A 311 -14.58 -10.19 6.98
CA LEU A 311 -13.17 -10.45 6.65
C LEU A 311 -12.36 -9.16 6.60
N SER A 312 -12.90 -8.09 6.00
CA SER A 312 -12.25 -6.77 5.98
C SER A 312 -12.02 -6.22 7.38
N GLU A 313 -13.02 -6.34 8.28
CA GLU A 313 -12.96 -5.86 9.66
C GLU A 313 -11.93 -6.64 10.50
N MET A 314 -11.74 -7.94 10.23
CA MET A 314 -10.77 -8.78 10.95
C MET A 314 -9.40 -8.88 10.26
N THR A 315 -9.20 -8.18 9.14
CA THR A 315 -7.90 -8.11 8.46
C THR A 315 -6.95 -7.18 9.20
N MET A 316 -5.74 -7.67 9.46
CA MET A 316 -4.67 -6.93 10.13
C MET A 316 -3.43 -6.82 9.24
N ASP A 317 -2.80 -5.65 9.25
CA ASP A 317 -1.42 -5.51 8.80
C ASP A 317 -0.47 -6.15 9.83
N THR A 318 0.73 -6.53 9.40
CA THR A 318 1.74 -7.13 10.29
C THR A 318 2.00 -6.25 11.51
N VAL A 319 2.02 -4.92 11.35
CA VAL A 319 2.26 -4.03 12.50
C VAL A 319 1.12 -4.02 13.49
N GLU A 320 -0.13 -4.15 13.05
CA GLU A 320 -1.29 -4.22 13.94
C GLU A 320 -1.24 -5.53 14.75
N ALA A 321 -0.97 -6.67 14.09
CA ALA A 321 -0.89 -7.97 14.73
C ALA A 321 0.27 -8.04 15.75
N VAL A 322 1.49 -7.65 15.35
CA VAL A 322 2.64 -7.67 16.24
C VAL A 322 2.45 -6.72 17.42
N ARG A 323 1.94 -5.51 17.18
CA ARG A 323 1.68 -4.56 18.27
C ARG A 323 0.68 -5.08 19.29
N SER A 324 -0.37 -5.77 18.84
CA SER A 324 -1.39 -6.34 19.73
C SER A 324 -0.89 -7.56 20.52
N ALA A 325 0.09 -8.30 19.99
CA ALA A 325 0.62 -9.49 20.61
C ALA A 325 1.91 -9.25 21.43
N LEU A 326 2.58 -8.10 21.23
CA LEU A 326 3.90 -7.82 21.78
C LEU A 326 3.96 -7.88 23.33
N ASP A 327 2.88 -7.52 24.00
CA ASP A 327 2.82 -7.52 25.46
C ASP A 327 2.80 -8.96 26.05
N ASN A 328 2.61 -9.98 25.21
CA ASN A 328 2.73 -11.39 25.58
C ASN A 328 4.17 -11.93 25.42
N LEU A 329 5.08 -11.14 24.84
CA LEU A 329 6.49 -11.54 24.74
C LEU A 329 7.14 -11.51 26.12
N ASP A 330 7.82 -12.60 26.48
CA ASP A 330 8.51 -12.64 27.78
C ASP A 330 9.65 -11.61 27.87
N GLU A 331 9.93 -11.13 29.09
CA GLU A 331 10.89 -10.06 29.34
C GLU A 331 12.31 -10.41 28.89
N ASN A 332 12.74 -11.67 28.94
CA ASN A 332 14.08 -12.08 28.51
C ASN A 332 14.20 -11.98 26.99
N ARG A 333 13.19 -12.42 26.26
CA ARG A 333 13.12 -12.29 24.80
C ARG A 333 13.04 -10.83 24.41
N LEU A 334 12.26 -10.03 25.10
CA LEU A 334 12.18 -8.58 24.84
C LEU A 334 13.53 -7.88 25.11
N ALA A 335 14.26 -8.27 26.15
CA ALA A 335 15.61 -7.78 26.43
C ALA A 335 16.61 -8.17 25.31
N THR A 336 16.52 -9.41 24.81
CA THR A 336 17.31 -9.88 23.66
C THR A 336 17.03 -9.03 22.43
N VAL A 337 15.76 -8.82 22.08
CA VAL A 337 15.37 -7.98 20.95
C VAL A 337 15.92 -6.57 21.09
N ARG A 338 15.81 -5.94 22.27
CA ARG A 338 16.33 -4.60 22.53
C ARG A 338 17.86 -4.53 22.38
N SER A 339 18.58 -5.53 22.87
CA SER A 339 20.03 -5.61 22.74
C SER A 339 20.47 -5.72 21.28
N SER A 340 19.85 -6.63 20.51
CA SER A 340 20.12 -6.80 19.09
C SER A 340 19.72 -5.57 18.28
N ALA A 341 18.60 -4.92 18.63
CA ALA A 341 18.14 -3.69 17.98
C ALA A 341 19.12 -2.52 18.19
N ALA A 342 19.67 -2.38 19.40
CA ALA A 342 20.68 -1.36 19.70
C ALA A 342 21.99 -1.58 18.91
N ALA A 343 22.35 -2.83 18.63
CA ALA A 343 23.52 -3.20 17.85
C ALA A 343 23.33 -3.09 16.31
N ALA A 344 22.10 -2.95 15.83
CA ALA A 344 21.78 -2.96 14.40
C ALA A 344 22.28 -1.73 13.63
N GLY A 345 22.69 -0.67 14.33
CA GLY A 345 22.98 0.63 13.72
C GLY A 345 21.72 1.39 13.29
N PRO A 346 21.88 2.54 12.63
CA PRO A 346 20.76 3.37 12.22
C PRO A 346 19.97 2.73 11.05
N ILE A 347 18.65 2.74 11.14
CA ILE A 347 17.74 2.18 10.14
C ILE A 347 16.97 3.29 9.46
N ALA A 348 16.94 3.30 8.11
CA ALA A 348 15.99 4.12 7.37
C ALA A 348 14.70 3.30 7.13
N PHE A 349 13.59 3.75 7.70
CA PHE A 349 12.30 3.10 7.44
C PHE A 349 11.55 3.80 6.31
N HIS A 350 11.20 3.05 5.27
CA HIS A 350 10.28 3.48 4.22
C HIS A 350 8.86 3.04 4.56
N PRO A 351 7.97 3.92 5.02
CA PRO A 351 6.57 3.57 5.20
C PRO A 351 5.88 3.50 3.82
N PRO A 352 5.38 2.33 3.39
CA PRO A 352 4.65 2.22 2.13
C PRO A 352 3.40 3.10 2.10
N CYS A 353 3.07 3.67 0.95
CA CYS A 353 1.86 4.47 0.78
C CYS A 353 0.59 3.68 1.14
N THR A 354 0.56 2.40 0.83
CA THR A 354 -0.53 1.49 1.19
C THR A 354 -0.66 1.28 2.71
N LEU A 355 0.44 1.35 3.47
CA LEU A 355 0.42 1.30 4.92
C LEU A 355 -0.07 2.63 5.51
N GLN A 356 0.62 3.73 5.16
CA GLN A 356 0.34 5.02 5.81
C GLN A 356 -0.94 5.69 5.33
N HIS A 357 -1.28 5.60 4.03
CA HIS A 357 -2.45 6.26 3.46
C HIS A 357 -3.62 5.30 3.25
N GLY A 358 -3.36 4.13 2.64
CA GLY A 358 -4.38 3.13 2.38
C GLY A 358 -4.99 2.55 3.66
N GLN A 359 -4.14 2.12 4.59
CA GLN A 359 -4.58 1.55 5.87
C GLN A 359 -4.60 2.57 7.04
N ARG A 360 -4.14 3.82 6.83
CA ARG A 360 -4.07 4.89 7.84
C ARG A 360 -3.22 4.53 9.07
N LEU A 361 -2.13 3.80 8.88
CA LEU A 361 -1.20 3.34 9.90
C LEU A 361 0.12 4.15 9.90
N ALA A 362 0.07 5.42 9.51
CA ALA A 362 1.23 6.29 9.50
C ALA A 362 1.89 6.39 10.89
N GLY A 363 3.20 6.20 10.96
CA GLY A 363 3.99 6.29 12.20
C GLY A 363 3.86 5.09 13.15
N VAL A 364 2.97 4.13 12.89
CA VAL A 364 2.73 2.99 13.79
C VAL A 364 3.93 2.04 13.79
N THR A 365 4.48 1.70 12.62
CA THR A 365 5.65 0.82 12.50
C THR A 365 6.90 1.50 13.08
N GLU A 366 7.10 2.77 12.79
CA GLU A 366 8.21 3.56 13.35
C GLU A 366 8.14 3.63 14.88
N GLY A 367 6.94 3.83 15.43
CA GLY A 367 6.71 3.81 16.87
C GLY A 367 7.04 2.46 17.50
N LEU A 368 6.63 1.36 16.85
CA LEU A 368 6.92 0.00 17.27
C LEU A 368 8.43 -0.29 17.24
N LEU A 369 9.11 0.03 16.14
CA LEU A 369 10.56 -0.18 16.02
C LEU A 369 11.34 0.59 17.08
N ARG A 370 10.97 1.86 17.37
CA ARG A 370 11.59 2.64 18.47
C ARG A 370 11.33 2.02 19.85
N ARG A 371 10.10 1.53 20.09
CA ARG A 371 9.76 0.81 21.36
C ARG A 371 10.64 -0.43 21.55
N LEU A 372 11.01 -1.09 20.46
CA LEU A 372 11.90 -2.26 20.45
C LEU A 372 13.39 -1.91 20.49
N GLY A 373 13.75 -0.63 20.54
CA GLY A 373 15.14 -0.17 20.70
C GLY A 373 15.88 0.17 19.42
N TYR A 374 15.23 0.10 18.23
CA TYR A 374 15.86 0.49 16.97
C TYR A 374 16.02 2.00 16.84
N THR A 375 17.17 2.43 16.35
CA THR A 375 17.44 3.84 16.01
C THR A 375 17.03 4.10 14.58
N LEU A 376 16.05 5.01 14.37
CA LEU A 376 15.56 5.35 13.03
C LEU A 376 16.14 6.67 12.55
N THR A 377 16.67 6.69 11.33
CA THR A 377 17.09 7.92 10.65
C THR A 377 15.86 8.75 10.23
N LYS A 378 16.05 10.05 10.03
CA LYS A 378 15.04 10.91 9.42
C LYS A 378 15.02 10.67 7.91
N VAL A 379 13.85 10.43 7.36
CA VAL A 379 13.63 10.28 5.93
C VAL A 379 12.78 11.44 5.42
N GLU A 380 13.37 12.29 4.58
CA GLU A 380 12.65 13.40 3.97
C GLU A 380 11.57 12.88 2.99
N ASN A 381 10.44 13.57 2.94
CA ASN A 381 9.31 13.20 2.08
C ASN A 381 8.90 11.72 2.23
N SER A 382 8.91 11.21 3.47
CA SER A 382 8.54 9.82 3.79
C SER A 382 7.12 9.47 3.31
N ASN A 383 6.22 10.46 3.27
CA ASN A 383 4.84 10.33 2.81
C ASN A 383 4.70 10.08 1.29
N LEU A 384 5.73 10.36 0.49
CA LEU A 384 5.65 10.15 -0.96
C LEU A 384 5.90 8.69 -1.35
N CYS A 385 5.24 8.26 -2.42
CA CYS A 385 5.39 6.91 -2.98
C CYS A 385 6.82 6.68 -3.51
N CYS A 386 7.33 5.44 -3.39
CA CYS A 386 8.61 5.03 -3.96
C CYS A 386 8.59 4.83 -5.48
N GLY A 387 7.41 4.84 -6.12
CA GLY A 387 7.26 4.61 -7.55
C GLY A 387 6.94 3.17 -7.96
N SER A 388 6.98 2.19 -7.05
CA SER A 388 6.70 0.79 -7.35
C SER A 388 5.26 0.56 -7.83
N ALA A 389 4.28 0.87 -6.97
CA ALA A 389 2.82 0.77 -7.18
C ALA A 389 2.38 -0.46 -8.01
N GLY A 390 2.78 -1.64 -7.59
CA GLY A 390 2.46 -2.91 -8.24
C GLY A 390 3.02 -2.99 -9.67
N THR A 391 2.15 -3.03 -10.66
CA THR A 391 2.54 -3.09 -12.08
C THR A 391 2.87 -1.72 -12.69
N TYR A 392 2.72 -0.63 -11.92
CA TYR A 392 2.95 0.73 -12.40
C TYR A 392 4.39 0.93 -12.92
N SER A 393 5.40 0.44 -12.19
CA SER A 393 6.80 0.51 -12.60
C SER A 393 7.08 -0.15 -13.95
N ILE A 394 6.24 -1.11 -14.34
CA ILE A 394 6.33 -1.81 -15.63
C ILE A 394 5.70 -0.98 -16.76
N PHE A 395 4.57 -0.28 -16.46
CA PHE A 395 3.83 0.48 -17.48
C PHE A 395 4.22 1.96 -17.57
N GLN A 396 4.79 2.53 -16.49
CA GLN A 396 5.22 3.92 -16.39
C GLN A 396 6.70 4.01 -15.91
N PRO A 397 7.66 3.36 -16.62
CA PRO A 397 9.02 3.19 -16.12
C PRO A 397 9.77 4.52 -15.89
N GLU A 398 9.50 5.54 -16.70
CA GLU A 398 10.15 6.85 -16.58
C GLU A 398 9.76 7.55 -15.27
N ILE A 399 8.44 7.69 -15.00
CA ILE A 399 7.94 8.32 -13.78
C ILE A 399 8.35 7.50 -12.56
N SER A 400 8.21 6.19 -12.66
CA SER A 400 8.59 5.24 -11.60
C SER A 400 10.07 5.35 -11.24
N GLY A 401 10.97 5.40 -12.24
CA GLY A 401 12.41 5.53 -12.03
C GLY A 401 12.79 6.86 -11.35
N ARG A 402 12.17 7.99 -11.74
CA ARG A 402 12.39 9.28 -11.09
C ARG A 402 11.94 9.26 -9.62
N LEU A 403 10.79 8.67 -9.33
CA LEU A 403 10.30 8.50 -7.95
C LEU A 403 11.21 7.58 -7.13
N GLN A 404 11.70 6.49 -7.73
CA GLN A 404 12.67 5.59 -7.11
C GLN A 404 13.94 6.33 -6.72
N SER A 405 14.56 7.06 -7.64
CA SER A 405 15.79 7.81 -7.41
C SER A 405 15.63 8.82 -6.28
N ASN A 406 14.52 9.59 -6.27
CA ASN A 406 14.22 10.54 -5.22
C ASN A 406 14.05 9.86 -3.85
N LYS A 407 13.38 8.70 -3.83
CA LYS A 407 13.16 7.94 -2.59
C LYS A 407 14.44 7.31 -2.06
N VAL A 408 15.27 6.74 -2.92
CA VAL A 408 16.59 6.16 -2.54
C VAL A 408 17.48 7.25 -1.95
N ALA A 409 17.61 8.40 -2.61
CA ALA A 409 18.40 9.53 -2.10
C ALA A 409 17.91 9.98 -0.70
N ALA A 410 16.58 10.05 -0.48
CA ALA A 410 16.03 10.41 0.81
C ALA A 410 16.29 9.36 1.90
N LEU A 411 16.27 8.06 1.55
CA LEU A 411 16.54 6.97 2.49
C LEU A 411 18.01 6.90 2.87
N GLU A 412 18.92 7.08 1.91
CA GLU A 412 20.38 7.03 2.13
C GLU A 412 20.93 8.29 2.82
N SER A 413 20.20 9.41 2.81
CA SER A 413 20.67 10.70 3.37
C SER A 413 21.04 10.64 4.86
N GLY A 414 20.46 9.71 5.61
CA GLY A 414 20.74 9.46 7.03
C GLY A 414 21.86 8.47 7.29
N ASN A 415 22.61 8.04 6.27
CA ASN A 415 23.64 6.99 6.33
C ASN A 415 23.17 5.73 7.09
N PRO A 416 22.06 5.10 6.69
CA PRO A 416 21.54 3.94 7.39
C PRO A 416 22.42 2.70 7.15
N SER A 417 22.49 1.83 8.16
CA SER A 417 23.06 0.49 8.02
C SER A 417 22.09 -0.46 7.28
N ILE A 418 20.78 -0.20 7.40
CA ILE A 418 19.72 -1.03 6.81
C ILE A 418 18.58 -0.10 6.37
N ILE A 419 17.96 -0.43 5.24
CA ILE A 419 16.69 0.16 4.82
C ILE A 419 15.59 -0.88 5.06
N ALA A 420 14.56 -0.50 5.80
CA ALA A 420 13.42 -1.37 6.11
C ALA A 420 12.12 -0.85 5.48
N THR A 421 11.23 -1.75 5.06
CA THR A 421 9.90 -1.40 4.54
C THR A 421 8.87 -2.45 4.93
N ALA A 422 7.58 -2.21 4.64
CA ALA A 422 6.45 -3.10 4.97
C ALA A 422 5.70 -3.60 3.72
N ASN A 423 6.34 -3.60 2.55
CA ASN A 423 5.69 -4.05 1.33
C ASN A 423 6.68 -4.58 0.31
N ILE A 424 6.45 -5.79 -0.19
CA ILE A 424 7.35 -6.45 -1.15
C ILE A 424 7.61 -5.61 -2.41
N GLY A 425 6.60 -4.96 -2.97
CA GLY A 425 6.80 -4.12 -4.15
C GLY A 425 7.77 -2.97 -3.88
N CYS A 426 7.67 -2.31 -2.71
CA CYS A 426 8.61 -1.28 -2.29
C CYS A 426 9.99 -1.86 -2.01
N GLN A 427 10.08 -3.02 -1.33
CA GLN A 427 11.34 -3.69 -1.01
C GLN A 427 12.17 -3.97 -2.26
N LEU A 428 11.56 -4.60 -3.26
CA LEU A 428 12.25 -4.93 -4.52
C LEU A 428 12.61 -3.68 -5.32
N HIS A 429 11.68 -2.73 -5.42
CA HIS A 429 11.89 -1.52 -6.21
C HIS A 429 12.97 -0.61 -5.60
N ILE A 430 12.93 -0.38 -4.30
CA ILE A 430 13.95 0.38 -3.58
C ILE A 430 15.30 -0.38 -3.65
N GLY A 431 15.29 -1.70 -3.42
CA GLY A 431 16.50 -2.51 -3.49
C GLY A 431 17.20 -2.44 -4.84
N GLN A 432 16.46 -2.42 -5.95
CA GLN A 432 17.03 -2.21 -7.29
C GLN A 432 17.66 -0.81 -7.45
N GLY A 433 17.08 0.21 -6.83
CA GLY A 433 17.62 1.56 -6.86
C GLY A 433 18.88 1.69 -6.01
N VAL A 434 18.84 1.18 -4.76
CA VAL A 434 19.99 1.18 -3.82
C VAL A 434 21.18 0.43 -4.39
N ALA A 435 20.99 -0.71 -5.06
CA ALA A 435 22.05 -1.48 -5.69
C ALA A 435 22.83 -0.73 -6.81
N GLN A 436 22.38 0.48 -7.18
CA GLN A 436 23.10 1.37 -8.11
C GLN A 436 23.99 2.39 -7.38
N SER A 437 23.75 2.64 -6.10
CA SER A 437 24.43 3.67 -5.28
C SER A 437 25.22 3.08 -4.12
N SER A 438 24.73 1.99 -3.51
CA SER A 438 25.34 1.42 -2.29
C SER A 438 25.02 -0.07 -2.15
N ASP A 439 25.62 -0.72 -1.14
CA ASP A 439 25.36 -2.11 -0.76
C ASP A 439 24.42 -2.21 0.49
N VAL A 440 23.72 -1.13 0.85
CA VAL A 440 22.82 -1.12 2.02
C VAL A 440 21.68 -2.13 1.80
N PRO A 441 21.48 -3.11 2.71
CA PRO A 441 20.44 -4.10 2.53
C PRO A 441 19.03 -3.49 2.69
N VAL A 442 18.11 -3.94 1.83
CA VAL A 442 16.69 -3.54 1.88
C VAL A 442 15.85 -4.75 2.28
N VAL A 443 15.25 -4.71 3.47
CA VAL A 443 14.56 -5.84 4.09
C VAL A 443 13.11 -5.49 4.47
N HIS A 444 12.30 -6.51 4.74
CA HIS A 444 11.02 -6.28 5.40
C HIS A 444 11.27 -6.08 6.91
N TRP A 445 10.61 -5.09 7.52
CA TRP A 445 10.83 -4.72 8.93
C TRP A 445 10.61 -5.88 9.92
N ILE A 446 9.71 -6.83 9.60
CA ILE A 446 9.45 -8.00 10.46
C ILE A 446 10.67 -8.94 10.54
N GLU A 447 11.48 -8.98 9.48
CA GLU A 447 12.70 -9.78 9.44
C GLU A 447 13.77 -9.25 10.41
N LEU A 448 13.74 -7.95 10.73
CA LEU A 448 14.60 -7.37 11.75
C LEU A 448 14.26 -7.91 13.15
N ILE A 449 12.96 -8.00 13.46
CA ILE A 449 12.50 -8.50 14.76
C ILE A 449 12.77 -10.00 14.88
N ASP A 450 12.54 -10.75 13.80
CA ASP A 450 12.81 -12.18 13.75
C ASP A 450 14.28 -12.51 14.05
N ARG A 451 15.23 -11.84 13.38
CA ARG A 451 16.66 -11.95 13.65
C ARG A 451 17.02 -11.53 15.07
N ALA A 452 16.44 -10.46 15.54
CA ALA A 452 16.67 -9.99 16.90
C ALA A 452 16.18 -10.98 17.96
N LEU A 453 15.07 -11.68 17.73
CA LEU A 453 14.59 -12.77 18.58
C LEU A 453 15.54 -13.99 18.60
N ALA A 454 16.23 -14.25 17.48
CA ALA A 454 17.25 -15.29 17.39
C ALA A 454 18.60 -14.86 18.02
N GLY A 455 18.73 -13.62 18.53
CA GLY A 455 19.97 -13.09 19.06
C GLY A 455 21.01 -12.71 17.98
N GLU A 456 20.59 -12.64 16.73
CA GLU A 456 21.44 -12.29 15.60
C GLU A 456 21.53 -10.77 15.44
N ALA A 457 22.72 -10.28 15.06
CA ALA A 457 22.88 -8.87 14.68
C ALA A 457 22.13 -8.61 13.37
N ALA A 458 21.41 -7.51 13.29
CA ALA A 458 20.59 -7.14 12.14
C ALA A 458 21.38 -7.00 10.81
N GLY A 459 22.72 -6.84 10.87
CA GLY A 459 23.65 -6.75 9.74
C GLY A 459 24.33 -8.06 9.35
N GLY A 460 24.01 -9.20 9.97
CA GLY A 460 24.53 -10.51 9.59
C GLY A 460 24.14 -10.84 8.15
N GLU A 461 25.06 -11.42 7.39
CA GLU A 461 24.98 -11.69 5.96
C GLU A 461 23.60 -12.24 5.54
N ALA A 462 22.75 -11.37 5.01
CA ALA A 462 21.64 -11.81 4.18
C ALA A 462 22.27 -12.37 2.91
N GLY A 463 22.31 -13.70 2.75
CA GLY A 463 22.97 -14.52 1.75
C GLY A 463 23.51 -13.77 0.53
N ARG A 464 24.85 -13.75 0.41
CA ARG A 464 25.53 -13.37 -0.84
C ARG A 464 25.16 -14.33 -1.96
#